data_af961b4b8dd2f723b2c457a78e67d1e8
#
_entry.id   af961b4b8dd2f723b2c457a78e67d1e8
#
_cell.length_a   1.000
_cell.length_b   1.000
_cell.length_c   1.000
_cell.angle_alpha   90.00
_cell.angle_beta   90.00
_cell.angle_gamma   90.00
#
_symmetry.space_group_name_H-M   'P 1'
#
loop_
_entity.id
_entity.type
_entity.pdbx_description
1 polymer ?
#
loop_
_entity_poly.entity_id
_entity_poly.type
_entity_poly.pdbx_seq_one_letter_code
_entity_poly.pdbx_strand_id
1 'polypeptide(L)'
;LNALAYHTLDPNTPKDGPERHLRWRTKKSTQQHQAFIDAYGTDPKNPELSRVLDFFYSLPLWLELDGLRIIHACWHAESIEYLASLLNQNHTLSKELLMAAIPPGSPEHDAIELILKGPETRLPDGGRHTDKEGTQRSHVRLAWWMPPSTPWSAATRPPNIIAGSRGDTLVPAEVGLGYSLELPP
;
A
#
# COMPACT_ATOMS: atom_id res chain seq x y z
N LEU A 1 5.47 -1.96 5.46
CA LEU A 1 5.74 -3.03 4.51
C LEU A 1 7.05 -2.83 3.75
N ASN A 2 7.24 -1.67 3.10
CA ASN A 2 8.43 -1.40 2.27
C ASN A 2 9.76 -1.51 3.03
N ALA A 3 9.84 -1.03 4.27
CA ALA A 3 11.05 -1.16 5.10
C ALA A 3 11.32 -2.63 5.44
N LEU A 4 10.31 -3.37 5.87
CA LEU A 4 10.42 -4.80 6.15
C LEU A 4 10.95 -5.56 4.93
N ALA A 5 10.34 -5.39 3.76
CA ALA A 5 10.75 -6.06 2.54
C ALA A 5 12.17 -5.63 2.07
N TYR A 6 12.58 -4.38 2.30
CA TYR A 6 13.92 -3.90 1.95
C TYR A 6 15.03 -4.53 2.82
N HIS A 7 14.73 -4.87 4.08
CA HIS A 7 15.70 -5.44 5.03
C HIS A 7 15.53 -6.95 5.24
N THR A 8 14.54 -7.60 4.63
CA THR A 8 14.36 -9.06 4.71
C THR A 8 14.99 -9.73 3.50
N LEU A 9 15.86 -10.72 3.76
CA LEU A 9 16.45 -11.56 2.72
C LEU A 9 15.38 -12.43 2.07
N ASP A 10 15.47 -12.57 0.74
CA ASP A 10 14.64 -13.50 0.00
C ASP A 10 15.15 -14.92 0.22
N PRO A 11 14.36 -15.82 0.83
CA PRO A 11 14.78 -17.20 1.08
C PRO A 11 15.04 -17.99 -0.21
N ASN A 12 14.53 -17.53 -1.35
CA ASN A 12 14.76 -18.14 -2.66
C ASN A 12 16.03 -17.62 -3.34
N THR A 13 16.86 -16.85 -2.64
CA THR A 13 18.17 -16.44 -3.16
C THR A 13 19.05 -17.65 -3.45
N PRO A 14 19.60 -17.79 -4.68
CA PRO A 14 20.53 -18.86 -5.00
C PRO A 14 21.74 -18.85 -4.05
N LYS A 15 22.16 -20.01 -3.55
CA LYS A 15 23.28 -20.12 -2.58
C LYS A 15 24.59 -19.56 -3.13
N ASP A 16 24.80 -19.65 -4.45
CA ASP A 16 26.01 -19.21 -5.14
C ASP A 16 25.84 -17.83 -5.83
N GLY A 17 24.76 -17.12 -5.53
CA GLY A 17 24.42 -15.82 -6.11
C GLY A 17 24.52 -14.66 -5.12
N PRO A 18 24.44 -13.41 -5.59
CA PRO A 18 24.38 -12.25 -4.72
C PRO A 18 23.11 -12.31 -3.85
N GLU A 19 23.24 -11.90 -2.59
CA GLU A 19 22.11 -11.80 -1.68
C GLU A 19 21.00 -10.94 -2.27
N ARG A 20 19.77 -11.48 -2.25
CA ARG A 20 18.58 -10.77 -2.69
C ARG A 20 17.69 -10.46 -1.49
N HIS A 21 17.09 -9.30 -1.53
CA HIS A 21 16.09 -8.89 -0.55
C HIS A 21 14.70 -8.97 -1.18
N LEU A 22 13.68 -9.16 -0.37
CA LEU A 22 12.29 -9.22 -0.84
C LEU A 22 11.91 -7.98 -1.65
N ARG A 23 12.39 -6.80 -1.26
CA ARG A 23 12.37 -5.61 -2.11
C ARG A 23 13.75 -5.38 -2.69
N TRP A 24 13.86 -5.40 -4.02
CA TRP A 24 15.12 -5.17 -4.71
C TRP A 24 15.70 -3.79 -4.37
N ARG A 25 16.98 -3.78 -3.99
CA ARG A 25 17.75 -2.59 -3.65
C ARG A 25 18.24 -1.87 -4.90
N THR A 26 17.29 -1.41 -5.74
CA THR A 26 17.56 -0.57 -6.91
C THR A 26 17.89 0.85 -6.46
N LYS A 27 18.53 1.66 -7.34
CA LYS A 27 18.77 3.09 -7.06
C LYS A 27 17.50 3.81 -6.61
N LYS A 28 16.37 3.56 -7.29
CA LYS A 28 15.07 4.17 -6.96
C LYS A 28 14.57 3.72 -5.58
N SER A 29 14.58 2.43 -5.29
CA SER A 29 14.08 1.92 -3.99
C SER A 29 14.97 2.39 -2.83
N THR A 30 16.29 2.47 -3.05
CA THR A 30 17.24 3.00 -2.06
C THR A 30 16.98 4.47 -1.79
N GLN A 31 16.83 5.30 -2.84
CA GLN A 31 16.50 6.72 -2.67
C GLN A 31 15.18 6.94 -1.90
N GLN A 32 14.15 6.14 -2.19
CA GLN A 32 12.88 6.21 -1.47
C GLN A 32 12.99 5.81 0.01
N HIS A 33 14.03 5.07 0.36
CA HIS A 33 14.28 4.55 1.70
C HIS A 33 15.47 5.24 2.39
N GLN A 34 16.06 6.26 1.76
CA GLN A 34 17.32 6.87 2.18
C GLN A 34 17.30 7.39 3.62
N ALA A 35 16.27 8.11 4.01
CA ALA A 35 16.16 8.65 5.36
C ALA A 35 16.16 7.56 6.46
N PHE A 36 15.57 6.41 6.18
CA PHE A 36 15.60 5.26 7.09
C PHE A 36 17.00 4.62 7.12
N ILE A 37 17.64 4.50 5.96
CA ILE A 37 19.01 3.99 5.85
C ILE A 37 20.00 4.90 6.60
N ASP A 38 19.85 6.21 6.48
CA ASP A 38 20.70 7.19 7.17
C ASP A 38 20.55 7.10 8.70
N ALA A 39 19.33 6.77 9.17
CA ALA A 39 19.06 6.64 10.61
C ALA A 39 19.53 5.30 11.20
N TYR A 40 19.32 4.18 10.50
CA TYR A 40 19.48 2.83 11.05
C TYR A 40 20.50 1.95 10.30
N GLY A 41 21.01 2.41 9.14
CA GLY A 41 21.90 1.64 8.29
C GLY A 41 21.23 0.48 7.58
N THR A 42 22.06 -0.44 7.09
CA THR A 42 21.60 -1.67 6.39
C THR A 42 22.24 -2.94 6.94
N ASP A 43 23.10 -2.83 7.96
CA ASP A 43 23.75 -3.98 8.59
C ASP A 43 22.72 -4.76 9.43
N PRO A 44 22.43 -6.03 9.10
CA PRO A 44 21.49 -6.86 9.85
C PRO A 44 21.94 -7.14 11.30
N LYS A 45 23.22 -6.90 11.61
CA LYS A 45 23.77 -7.03 12.97
C LYS A 45 23.54 -5.79 13.83
N ASN A 46 23.06 -4.69 13.24
CA ASN A 46 22.76 -3.48 14.00
C ASN A 46 21.54 -3.70 14.91
N PRO A 47 21.67 -3.66 16.25
CA PRO A 47 20.56 -3.92 17.16
C PRO A 47 19.46 -2.85 17.07
N GLU A 48 19.77 -1.62 16.71
CA GLU A 48 18.79 -0.55 16.50
C GLU A 48 17.92 -0.85 15.27
N LEU A 49 18.54 -1.31 14.18
CA LEU A 49 17.80 -1.74 13.00
C LEU A 49 16.86 -2.91 13.32
N SER A 50 17.37 -3.94 14.02
CA SER A 50 16.54 -5.09 14.43
C SER A 50 15.35 -4.63 15.26
N ARG A 51 15.58 -3.80 16.26
CA ARG A 51 14.53 -3.29 17.16
C ARG A 51 13.42 -2.54 16.40
N VAL A 52 13.77 -1.70 15.43
CA VAL A 52 12.77 -0.94 14.67
C VAL A 52 12.01 -1.82 13.68
N LEU A 53 12.66 -2.85 13.10
CA LEU A 53 11.97 -3.83 12.26
C LEU A 53 11.01 -4.69 13.07
N ASP A 54 11.40 -5.14 14.26
CA ASP A 54 10.53 -5.87 15.18
C ASP A 54 9.34 -5.02 15.62
N PHE A 55 9.55 -3.71 15.86
CA PHE A 55 8.46 -2.78 16.11
C PHE A 55 7.49 -2.71 14.92
N PHE A 56 7.96 -2.65 13.68
CA PHE A 56 7.07 -2.65 12.52
C PHE A 56 6.26 -3.95 12.38
N TYR A 57 6.82 -5.10 12.75
CA TYR A 57 6.07 -6.36 12.82
C TYR A 57 5.03 -6.38 13.95
N SER A 58 5.23 -5.61 15.01
CA SER A 58 4.26 -5.50 16.10
C SER A 58 3.10 -4.56 15.82
N LEU A 59 3.18 -3.75 14.74
CA LEU A 59 2.11 -2.84 14.37
C LEU A 59 0.96 -3.59 13.69
N PRO A 60 -0.28 -3.37 14.14
CA PRO A 60 -1.45 -3.92 13.44
C PRO A 60 -1.65 -3.20 12.09
N LEU A 61 -2.15 -3.93 11.09
CA LEU A 61 -2.52 -3.33 9.80
C LEU A 61 -3.76 -2.44 9.89
N TRP A 62 -4.63 -2.71 10.87
CA TRP A 62 -5.77 -1.86 11.25
C TRP A 62 -6.13 -2.06 12.71
N LEU A 63 -6.87 -1.11 13.25
CA LEU A 63 -7.49 -1.20 14.59
C LEU A 63 -8.98 -0.98 14.46
N GLU A 64 -9.74 -1.78 15.19
CA GLU A 64 -11.17 -1.62 15.35
C GLU A 64 -11.46 -1.51 16.86
N LEU A 65 -11.98 -0.36 17.24
CA LEU A 65 -12.32 0.01 18.60
C LEU A 65 -13.81 0.35 18.66
N ASP A 66 -14.36 0.45 19.85
CA ASP A 66 -15.75 0.85 20.02
C ASP A 66 -16.02 2.21 19.33
N GLY A 67 -16.86 2.18 18.29
CA GLY A 67 -17.20 3.36 17.50
C GLY A 67 -16.06 3.97 16.64
N LEU A 68 -14.89 3.33 16.54
CA LEU A 68 -13.75 3.88 15.81
C LEU A 68 -12.99 2.81 15.01
N ARG A 69 -12.73 3.10 13.75
CA ARG A 69 -11.85 2.33 12.87
C ARG A 69 -10.63 3.14 12.48
N ILE A 70 -9.45 2.53 12.57
CA ILE A 70 -8.18 3.15 12.20
C ILE A 70 -7.48 2.25 11.18
N ILE A 71 -7.20 2.79 10.02
CA ILE A 71 -6.47 2.11 8.95
C ILE A 71 -5.59 3.12 8.20
N HIS A 72 -4.54 2.63 7.53
CA HIS A 72 -3.58 3.53 6.88
C HIS A 72 -4.18 4.30 5.70
N ALA A 73 -4.97 3.64 4.83
CA ALA A 73 -5.50 4.28 3.63
C ALA A 73 -6.97 3.95 3.30
N CYS A 74 -7.36 2.67 3.26
CA CYS A 74 -8.69 2.28 2.79
C CYS A 74 -9.29 1.18 3.65
N TRP A 75 -10.51 1.41 4.17
CA TRP A 75 -11.29 0.38 4.86
C TRP A 75 -12.07 -0.43 3.83
N HIS A 76 -11.46 -1.51 3.34
CA HIS A 76 -12.09 -2.42 2.38
C HIS A 76 -12.44 -3.72 3.09
N ALA A 77 -13.75 -3.95 3.33
CA ALA A 77 -14.24 -5.04 4.17
C ALA A 77 -13.76 -6.42 3.68
N GLU A 78 -13.87 -6.70 2.40
CA GLU A 78 -13.45 -7.98 1.81
C GLU A 78 -11.95 -8.25 1.98
N SER A 79 -11.09 -7.22 1.76
CA SER A 79 -9.65 -7.35 1.98
C SER A 79 -9.31 -7.54 3.45
N ILE A 80 -10.02 -6.87 4.35
CA ILE A 80 -9.84 -6.99 5.80
C ILE A 80 -10.23 -8.41 6.26
N GLU A 81 -11.38 -8.92 5.82
CA GLU A 81 -11.84 -10.28 6.12
C GLU A 81 -10.85 -11.33 5.61
N TYR A 82 -10.39 -11.19 4.37
CA TYR A 82 -9.39 -12.07 3.78
C TYR A 82 -8.09 -12.05 4.59
N LEU A 83 -7.55 -10.87 4.87
CA LEU A 83 -6.29 -10.73 5.61
C LEU A 83 -6.42 -11.16 7.08
N ALA A 84 -7.57 -10.99 7.71
CA ALA A 84 -7.79 -11.39 9.10
C ALA A 84 -7.55 -12.90 9.31
N SER A 85 -7.82 -13.72 8.27
CA SER A 85 -7.56 -15.16 8.31
C SER A 85 -6.07 -15.54 8.20
N LEU A 86 -5.21 -14.62 7.74
CA LEU A 86 -3.79 -14.82 7.47
C LEU A 86 -2.87 -14.12 8.47
N LEU A 87 -3.38 -13.12 9.16
CA LEU A 87 -2.62 -12.32 10.13
C LEU A 87 -2.50 -13.03 11.48
N ASN A 88 -1.48 -12.64 12.23
CA ASN A 88 -1.36 -13.02 13.63
C ASN A 88 -2.47 -12.40 14.48
N GLN A 89 -2.56 -12.83 15.74
CA GLN A 89 -3.39 -12.15 16.73
C GLN A 89 -3.08 -10.64 16.75
N ASN A 90 -4.12 -9.85 16.98
CA ASN A 90 -4.04 -8.37 16.93
C ASN A 90 -3.73 -7.79 15.54
N HIS A 91 -4.02 -8.53 14.46
CA HIS A 91 -3.87 -8.08 13.07
C HIS A 91 -2.43 -7.69 12.69
N THR A 92 -1.44 -8.35 13.30
CA THR A 92 -0.03 -8.10 13.01
C THR A 92 0.49 -8.98 11.89
N LEU A 93 1.44 -8.46 11.11
CA LEU A 93 2.03 -9.13 9.96
C LEU A 93 3.00 -10.24 10.40
N SER A 94 2.93 -11.41 9.76
CA SER A 94 3.97 -12.43 9.86
C SER A 94 5.01 -12.30 8.74
N LYS A 95 6.16 -12.97 8.90
CA LYS A 95 7.19 -13.03 7.84
C LYS A 95 6.68 -13.78 6.61
N GLU A 96 5.91 -14.82 6.83
CA GLU A 96 5.31 -15.66 5.77
C GLU A 96 4.32 -14.84 4.94
N LEU A 97 3.45 -14.06 5.60
CA LEU A 97 2.52 -13.19 4.91
C LEU A 97 3.23 -12.03 4.21
N LEU A 98 4.31 -11.48 4.80
CA LEU A 98 5.15 -10.50 4.10
C LEU A 98 5.67 -11.08 2.78
N MET A 99 6.19 -12.30 2.80
CA MET A 99 6.71 -12.96 1.59
C MET A 99 5.61 -13.22 0.55
N ALA A 100 4.44 -13.69 0.97
CA ALA A 100 3.29 -13.92 0.09
C ALA A 100 2.78 -12.61 -0.56
N ALA A 101 2.91 -11.49 0.15
CA ALA A 101 2.48 -10.17 -0.32
C ALA A 101 3.49 -9.45 -1.23
N ILE A 102 4.66 -10.03 -1.51
CA ILE A 102 5.66 -9.40 -2.39
C ILE A 102 5.31 -9.53 -3.88
N PRO A 103 4.88 -10.70 -4.40
CA PRO A 103 4.59 -10.84 -5.82
C PRO A 103 3.38 -9.98 -6.23
N PRO A 104 3.55 -9.01 -7.16
CA PRO A 104 2.41 -8.25 -7.67
C PRO A 104 1.35 -9.16 -8.27
N GLY A 105 0.07 -8.91 -7.94
CA GLY A 105 -1.08 -9.68 -8.41
C GLY A 105 -1.36 -10.95 -7.58
N SER A 106 -0.62 -11.22 -6.50
CA SER A 106 -1.09 -12.20 -5.52
C SER A 106 -2.26 -11.61 -4.71
N PRO A 107 -3.21 -12.42 -4.25
CA PRO A 107 -4.32 -11.94 -3.42
C PRO A 107 -3.85 -11.18 -2.17
N GLU A 108 -2.77 -11.65 -1.54
CA GLU A 108 -2.13 -11.00 -0.38
C GLU A 108 -1.57 -9.64 -0.73
N HIS A 109 -0.87 -9.53 -1.88
CA HIS A 109 -0.34 -8.27 -2.39
C HIS A 109 -1.45 -7.26 -2.60
N ASP A 110 -2.46 -7.65 -3.37
CA ASP A 110 -3.54 -6.75 -3.78
C ASP A 110 -4.37 -6.28 -2.57
N ALA A 111 -4.68 -7.19 -1.63
CA ALA A 111 -5.39 -6.84 -0.41
C ALA A 111 -4.58 -5.88 0.49
N ILE A 112 -3.28 -6.14 0.72
CA ILE A 112 -2.42 -5.29 1.54
C ILE A 112 -2.17 -3.94 0.87
N GLU A 113 -1.91 -3.90 -0.44
CA GLU A 113 -1.74 -2.64 -1.17
C GLU A 113 -3.00 -1.78 -1.09
N LEU A 114 -4.18 -2.38 -1.22
CA LEU A 114 -5.45 -1.67 -1.13
C LEU A 114 -5.67 -1.03 0.25
N ILE A 115 -5.47 -1.76 1.33
CA ILE A 115 -5.68 -1.20 2.69
C ILE A 115 -4.59 -0.22 3.12
N LEU A 116 -3.35 -0.36 2.62
CA LEU A 116 -2.23 0.51 2.98
C LEU A 116 -2.01 1.70 2.05
N LYS A 117 -2.45 1.63 0.79
CA LYS A 117 -2.25 2.71 -0.20
C LYS A 117 -3.55 3.30 -0.72
N GLY A 118 -4.67 2.59 -0.55
CA GLY A 118 -5.96 2.94 -1.13
C GLY A 118 -6.09 2.50 -2.59
N PRO A 119 -7.32 2.53 -3.12
CA PRO A 119 -7.58 2.11 -4.49
C PRO A 119 -6.94 3.07 -5.49
N GLU A 120 -6.24 2.48 -6.45
CA GLU A 120 -5.68 3.18 -7.60
C GLU A 120 -6.36 2.67 -8.88
N THR A 121 -6.63 3.57 -9.81
CA THR A 121 -7.17 3.21 -11.10
C THR A 121 -6.44 3.91 -12.23
N ARG A 122 -6.56 3.36 -13.44
CA ARG A 122 -6.06 4.01 -14.64
C ARG A 122 -6.86 5.27 -14.94
N LEU A 123 -6.16 6.32 -15.36
CA LEU A 123 -6.81 7.51 -15.89
C LEU A 123 -7.58 7.16 -17.17
N PRO A 124 -8.79 7.76 -17.36
CA PRO A 124 -9.58 7.52 -18.57
C PRO A 124 -8.82 7.91 -19.84
N ASP A 125 -9.14 7.25 -20.95
CA ASP A 125 -8.62 7.52 -22.30
C ASP A 125 -7.08 7.53 -22.39
N GLY A 126 -6.40 6.73 -21.57
CA GLY A 126 -4.93 6.68 -21.54
C GLY A 126 -4.27 7.94 -21.00
N GLY A 127 -5.03 8.75 -20.26
CA GLY A 127 -4.54 9.98 -19.62
C GLY A 127 -3.30 9.77 -18.77
N ARG A 128 -2.54 10.83 -18.59
CA ARG A 128 -1.36 10.87 -17.71
C ARG A 128 -1.36 12.17 -16.90
N HIS A 129 -0.78 12.11 -15.73
CA HIS A 129 -0.47 13.29 -14.92
C HIS A 129 0.98 13.24 -14.45
N THR A 130 1.53 14.39 -14.11
CA THR A 130 2.87 14.48 -13.54
C THR A 130 2.75 14.56 -12.02
N ASP A 131 3.43 13.65 -11.32
CA ASP A 131 3.50 13.73 -9.86
C ASP A 131 4.44 14.85 -9.40
N LYS A 132 4.49 15.10 -8.08
CA LYS A 132 5.34 16.15 -7.49
C LYS A 132 6.84 15.95 -7.73
N GLU A 133 7.24 14.76 -8.12
CA GLU A 133 8.63 14.38 -8.42
C GLU A 133 8.94 14.45 -9.93
N GLY A 134 8.00 14.95 -10.75
CA GLY A 134 8.15 15.08 -12.19
C GLY A 134 7.90 13.78 -12.96
N THR A 135 7.46 12.70 -12.30
CA THR A 135 7.22 11.41 -12.95
C THR A 135 5.84 11.36 -13.61
N GLN A 136 5.78 10.88 -14.85
CA GLN A 136 4.52 10.66 -15.56
C GLN A 136 3.82 9.41 -15.00
N ARG A 137 2.57 9.59 -14.55
CA ARG A 137 1.71 8.54 -14.00
C ARG A 137 0.50 8.32 -14.87
N SER A 138 0.14 7.07 -15.10
CA SER A 138 -1.10 6.67 -15.78
C SER A 138 -2.17 6.22 -14.80
N HIS A 139 -1.86 6.10 -13.51
CA HIS A 139 -2.76 5.72 -12.45
C HIS A 139 -2.92 6.86 -11.45
N VAL A 140 -4.06 6.90 -10.80
CA VAL A 140 -4.42 7.90 -9.79
C VAL A 140 -5.14 7.23 -8.63
N ARG A 141 -4.91 7.74 -7.42
CA ARG A 141 -5.62 7.30 -6.24
C ARG A 141 -7.03 7.86 -6.23
N LEU A 142 -7.96 7.07 -5.70
CA LEU A 142 -9.36 7.44 -5.54
C LEU A 142 -9.68 7.80 -4.09
N ALA A 143 -10.57 8.76 -3.94
CA ALA A 143 -11.27 9.04 -2.69
C ALA A 143 -12.37 8.00 -2.50
N TRP A 144 -12.02 6.80 -2.08
CA TRP A 144 -12.90 5.63 -1.97
C TRP A 144 -14.16 5.87 -1.12
N TRP A 145 -14.15 6.86 -0.25
CA TRP A 145 -15.28 7.27 0.61
C TRP A 145 -16.29 8.17 -0.10
N MET A 146 -16.04 8.56 -1.36
CA MET A 146 -16.97 9.37 -2.14
C MET A 146 -18.09 8.49 -2.72
N PRO A 147 -19.30 9.07 -2.93
CA PRO A 147 -20.39 8.34 -3.57
C PRO A 147 -20.02 7.77 -4.95
N PRO A 148 -20.63 6.65 -5.37
CA PRO A 148 -20.37 6.05 -6.68
C PRO A 148 -20.58 6.97 -7.89
N SER A 149 -21.43 8.00 -7.75
CA SER A 149 -21.72 9.00 -8.80
C SER A 149 -20.84 10.22 -8.77
N THR A 150 -19.64 10.14 -8.16
CA THR A 150 -18.72 11.28 -8.06
C THR A 150 -17.97 11.51 -9.38
N PRO A 151 -17.84 12.76 -9.85
CA PRO A 151 -17.01 13.10 -11.00
C PRO A 151 -15.52 12.81 -10.76
N TRP A 152 -14.78 12.50 -11.82
CA TRP A 152 -13.34 12.24 -11.74
C TRP A 152 -12.55 13.35 -11.06
N SER A 153 -12.88 14.62 -11.34
CA SER A 153 -12.22 15.79 -10.73
C SER A 153 -12.29 15.81 -9.20
N ALA A 154 -13.40 15.30 -8.63
CA ALA A 154 -13.60 15.23 -7.18
C ALA A 154 -13.14 13.89 -6.58
N ALA A 155 -13.23 12.80 -7.34
CA ALA A 155 -12.89 11.46 -6.89
C ALA A 155 -11.40 11.17 -6.85
N THR A 156 -10.56 11.93 -7.57
CA THR A 156 -9.11 11.71 -7.63
C THR A 156 -8.35 12.34 -6.46
N ARG A 157 -7.18 11.77 -6.16
CA ARG A 157 -6.26 12.33 -5.15
C ARG A 157 -4.84 12.45 -5.72
N PRO A 158 -4.27 13.66 -5.77
CA PRO A 158 -4.91 14.97 -5.43
C PRO A 158 -6.13 15.28 -6.30
N PRO A 159 -7.05 16.14 -5.83
CA PRO A 159 -8.22 16.54 -6.62
C PRO A 159 -7.79 17.32 -7.88
N ASN A 160 -8.69 17.36 -8.86
CA ASN A 160 -8.48 18.08 -10.12
C ASN A 160 -7.26 17.64 -10.96
N ILE A 161 -6.73 16.46 -10.73
CA ILE A 161 -5.73 15.84 -11.63
C ILE A 161 -6.28 15.72 -13.05
N ILE A 162 -7.59 15.46 -13.16
CA ILE A 162 -8.33 15.44 -14.41
C ILE A 162 -9.17 16.73 -14.46
N ALA A 163 -8.83 17.60 -15.38
CA ALA A 163 -9.52 18.89 -15.57
C ALA A 163 -10.37 18.90 -16.85
N GLY A 164 -11.25 19.89 -16.95
CA GLY A 164 -12.14 20.12 -18.09
C GLY A 164 -13.23 19.05 -18.22
N SER A 165 -13.78 18.88 -19.42
CA SER A 165 -14.92 17.98 -19.69
C SER A 165 -14.70 16.53 -19.26
N ARG A 166 -13.45 16.06 -19.21
CA ARG A 166 -13.12 14.71 -18.68
C ARG A 166 -13.26 14.65 -17.16
N GLY A 167 -12.91 15.71 -16.45
CA GLY A 167 -13.06 15.80 -15.00
C GLY A 167 -14.52 15.79 -14.56
N ASP A 168 -15.42 16.26 -15.43
CA ASP A 168 -16.87 16.34 -15.16
C ASP A 168 -17.60 15.01 -15.41
N THR A 169 -16.95 14.04 -16.10
CA THR A 169 -17.55 12.70 -16.28
C THR A 169 -17.53 11.93 -14.97
N LEU A 170 -18.54 11.08 -14.76
CA LEU A 170 -18.64 10.25 -13.56
C LEU A 170 -17.60 9.12 -13.58
N VAL A 171 -17.11 8.77 -12.40
CA VAL A 171 -16.29 7.57 -12.23
C VAL A 171 -17.19 6.35 -12.44
N PRO A 172 -16.82 5.41 -13.31
CA PRO A 172 -17.58 4.19 -13.52
C PRO A 172 -17.72 3.37 -12.23
N ALA A 173 -18.86 2.72 -12.03
CA ALA A 173 -19.17 1.96 -10.81
C ALA A 173 -18.15 0.85 -10.52
N GLU A 174 -17.62 0.20 -11.56
CA GLU A 174 -16.62 -0.85 -11.48
C GLU A 174 -15.24 -0.37 -10.97
N VAL A 175 -15.01 0.94 -10.90
CA VAL A 175 -13.75 1.51 -10.44
C VAL A 175 -13.64 1.53 -8.91
N GLY A 176 -14.75 1.28 -8.18
CA GLY A 176 -14.71 1.06 -6.74
C GLY A 176 -14.70 2.33 -5.89
N LEU A 177 -15.71 3.18 -6.06
CA LEU A 177 -16.07 4.21 -5.08
C LEU A 177 -17.21 3.71 -4.17
N GLY A 178 -17.35 4.35 -3.02
CA GLY A 178 -18.50 4.12 -2.13
C GLY A 178 -18.38 2.84 -1.32
N TYR A 179 -17.19 2.46 -0.88
CA TYR A 179 -17.03 1.40 0.10
C TYR A 179 -17.81 1.73 1.38
N SER A 180 -18.43 0.72 1.98
CA SER A 180 -19.23 0.89 3.18
C SER A 180 -18.44 1.59 4.28
N LEU A 181 -19.00 2.69 4.77
CA LEU A 181 -18.48 3.46 5.90
C LEU A 181 -19.23 3.11 7.20
N GLU A 182 -20.04 2.04 7.20
CA GLU A 182 -20.75 1.62 8.40
C GLU A 182 -19.75 1.31 9.50
N LEU A 183 -19.87 2.03 10.61
CA LEU A 183 -19.08 1.79 11.80
C LEU A 183 -19.59 0.51 12.50
N PRO A 184 -18.72 -0.24 13.18
CA PRO A 184 -19.16 -1.34 14.02
C PRO A 184 -20.10 -0.81 15.10
N PRO A 185 -21.05 -1.65 15.53
CA PRO A 185 -21.96 -1.32 16.62
C PRO A 185 -21.22 -1.02 17.92
#